data_aade8ce99aefb65190da69de9c141e2e
#
_entry.id   aade8ce99aefb65190da69de9c141e2e
#
_cell.length_a   1.000
_cell.length_b   1.000
_cell.length_c   1.000
_cell.angle_alpha   90.00
_cell.angle_beta   90.00
_cell.angle_gamma   90.00
#
_symmetry.space_group_name_H-M   'P 1'
#
loop_
_entity.id
_entity.type
_entity.pdbx_description
1 polymer ?
#
loop_
_entity_poly.entity_id
_entity_poly.type
_entity_poly.pdbx_seq_one_letter_code
_entity_poly.pdbx_strand_id
1 'polypeptide(L)'
;MLESATESPSWTLVWLAFGSGMVSLAMLWRLIPWARHRNALDTAGHAGHVKVLRDVPNIGGLAFAPMPLVALGLLALAPELVLRSLPSGLLEHQDRILEGRAAAGAISLGGFLLLALGILDDRRALPASIKLVVQFLAAALAVFWGGASVLEFAGPSVSVVVSLLWIVAVTNAINFIDNMDGLAGGLGFVAAMAFGCAAVLNSQWLVATLAAILGGGLLGFLRWN
;
A
#
# COMPACT_ATOMS: atom_id res chain seq x y z
N MET A 1 -3.63 -10.72 34.51
CA MET A 1 -4.46 -11.23 33.38
C MET A 1 -4.81 -10.18 32.34
N LEU A 2 -5.05 -8.92 32.68
CA LEU A 2 -5.31 -7.85 31.69
C LEU A 2 -4.02 -7.34 31.02
N GLU A 3 -2.89 -7.32 31.72
CA GLU A 3 -1.58 -6.92 31.16
C GLU A 3 -1.09 -7.89 30.08
N SER A 4 -1.29 -9.20 30.24
CA SER A 4 -0.90 -10.19 29.24
C SER A 4 -1.76 -10.17 27.97
N ALA A 5 -2.98 -9.65 28.05
CA ALA A 5 -3.86 -9.55 26.90
C ALA A 5 -3.49 -8.38 25.96
N THR A 6 -2.97 -7.28 26.52
CA THR A 6 -2.54 -6.09 25.75
C THR A 6 -1.22 -6.31 25.00
N GLU A 7 -0.45 -7.30 25.38
CA GLU A 7 0.84 -7.66 24.76
C GLU A 7 0.72 -8.70 23.64
N SER A 8 -0.48 -9.23 23.37
CA SER A 8 -0.66 -10.18 22.29
C SER A 8 -0.45 -9.53 20.91
N PRO A 9 0.14 -10.24 19.93
CA PRO A 9 0.35 -9.72 18.57
C PRO A 9 -0.93 -9.17 17.93
N SER A 10 -2.08 -9.76 18.23
CA SER A 10 -3.37 -9.34 17.70
C SER A 10 -3.79 -7.94 18.17
N TRP A 11 -3.62 -7.59 19.43
CA TRP A 11 -3.89 -6.23 19.93
C TRP A 11 -2.93 -5.21 19.34
N THR A 12 -1.67 -5.58 19.13
CA THR A 12 -0.69 -4.74 18.42
C THR A 12 -1.19 -4.38 17.02
N LEU A 13 -1.72 -5.33 16.26
CA LEU A 13 -2.27 -5.08 14.93
C LEU A 13 -3.47 -4.12 14.97
N VAL A 14 -4.35 -4.26 15.97
CA VAL A 14 -5.48 -3.34 16.17
C VAL A 14 -5.00 -1.91 16.43
N TRP A 15 -4.00 -1.73 17.30
CA TRP A 15 -3.44 -0.40 17.57
C TRP A 15 -2.73 0.20 16.37
N LEU A 16 -2.02 -0.60 15.57
CA LEU A 16 -1.39 -0.15 14.33
C LEU A 16 -2.44 0.27 13.29
N ALA A 17 -3.52 -0.49 13.13
CA ALA A 17 -4.61 -0.13 12.23
C ALA A 17 -5.31 1.17 12.70
N PHE A 18 -5.59 1.29 13.99
CA PHE A 18 -6.18 2.50 14.55
C PHE A 18 -5.27 3.73 14.37
N GLY A 19 -3.99 3.60 14.71
CA GLY A 19 -2.99 4.66 14.58
C GLY A 19 -2.82 5.12 13.13
N SER A 20 -2.71 4.18 12.18
CA SER A 20 -2.60 4.51 10.76
C SER A 20 -3.86 5.19 10.22
N GLY A 21 -5.05 4.77 10.67
CA GLY A 21 -6.31 5.41 10.34
C GLY A 21 -6.37 6.85 10.83
N MET A 22 -5.95 7.11 12.07
CA MET A 22 -5.87 8.46 12.64
C MET A 22 -4.87 9.35 11.89
N VAL A 23 -3.71 8.80 11.52
CA VAL A 23 -2.70 9.53 10.72
C VAL A 23 -3.27 9.87 9.35
N SER A 24 -3.92 8.92 8.67
CA SER A 24 -4.57 9.16 7.37
C SER A 24 -5.62 10.26 7.45
N LEU A 25 -6.50 10.21 8.46
CA LEU A 25 -7.50 11.24 8.71
C LEU A 25 -6.86 12.63 8.95
N ALA A 26 -5.83 12.69 9.80
CA ALA A 26 -5.13 13.93 10.10
C ALA A 26 -4.41 14.51 8.88
N MET A 27 -3.80 13.65 8.06
CA MET A 27 -3.16 14.05 6.81
C MET A 27 -4.19 14.63 5.84
N LEU A 28 -5.33 13.97 5.62
CA LEU A 28 -6.38 14.47 4.74
C LEU A 28 -6.97 15.79 5.24
N TRP A 29 -7.20 15.91 6.53
CA TRP A 29 -7.68 17.14 7.13
C TRP A 29 -6.77 18.34 6.84
N ARG A 30 -5.46 18.13 6.73
CA ARG A 30 -4.46 19.16 6.38
C ARG A 30 -4.24 19.30 4.87
N LEU A 31 -4.22 18.18 4.15
CA LEU A 31 -3.89 18.17 2.71
C LEU A 31 -5.04 18.72 1.85
N ILE A 32 -6.31 18.45 2.20
CA ILE A 32 -7.46 18.92 1.42
C ILE A 32 -7.52 20.44 1.33
N PRO A 33 -7.45 21.23 2.43
CA PRO A 33 -7.42 22.68 2.33
C PRO A 33 -6.20 23.20 1.55
N TRP A 34 -5.03 22.60 1.79
CA TRP A 34 -3.79 22.96 1.09
C TRP A 34 -3.91 22.74 -0.43
N ALA A 35 -4.45 21.61 -0.87
CA ALA A 35 -4.63 21.30 -2.29
C ALA A 35 -5.67 22.22 -2.96
N ARG A 36 -6.75 22.56 -2.25
CA ARG A 36 -7.72 23.55 -2.72
C ARG A 36 -7.08 24.94 -2.94
N HIS A 37 -6.24 25.41 -2.01
CA HIS A 37 -5.50 26.66 -2.15
C HIS A 37 -4.51 26.66 -3.31
N ARG A 38 -4.01 25.50 -3.73
CA ARG A 38 -3.04 25.35 -4.84
C ARG A 38 -3.71 25.04 -6.17
N ASN A 39 -5.05 25.02 -6.24
CA ASN A 39 -5.80 24.56 -7.42
C ASN A 39 -5.36 23.18 -7.92
N ALA A 40 -4.89 22.31 -7.00
CA ALA A 40 -4.54 20.93 -7.28
C ALA A 40 -5.82 20.06 -7.28
N LEU A 41 -6.81 20.51 -8.06
CA LEU A 41 -8.09 19.86 -8.24
C LEU A 41 -8.02 18.94 -9.46
N ASP A 42 -8.94 18.00 -9.53
CA ASP A 42 -9.09 17.10 -10.68
C ASP A 42 -9.28 17.93 -11.96
N THR A 43 -8.34 17.87 -12.88
CA THR A 43 -8.46 18.56 -14.16
C THR A 43 -9.48 17.82 -15.03
N ALA A 44 -10.35 18.57 -15.70
CA ALA A 44 -11.32 18.04 -16.64
C ALA A 44 -10.66 17.03 -17.59
N GLY A 45 -11.17 15.78 -17.57
CA GLY A 45 -10.69 14.72 -18.45
C GLY A 45 -10.76 15.13 -19.92
N HIS A 46 -9.96 14.46 -20.77
CA HIS A 46 -9.91 14.67 -22.21
C HIS A 46 -11.30 14.63 -22.84
N ALA A 47 -11.49 15.46 -23.88
CA ALA A 47 -12.74 15.61 -24.62
C ALA A 47 -13.40 14.25 -24.94
N GLY A 48 -14.57 13.98 -24.35
CA GLY A 48 -15.36 12.77 -24.59
C GLY A 48 -15.99 12.15 -23.33
N HIS A 49 -15.49 12.42 -22.13
CA HIS A 49 -16.11 11.98 -20.88
C HIS A 49 -16.51 13.19 -20.06
N VAL A 50 -17.81 13.42 -19.91
CA VAL A 50 -18.36 14.43 -18.99
C VAL A 50 -18.17 13.91 -17.57
N LYS A 51 -16.96 14.09 -17.00
CA LYS A 51 -16.79 14.00 -15.55
C LYS A 51 -17.48 15.19 -14.94
N VAL A 52 -18.46 14.95 -14.08
CA VAL A 52 -18.98 16.00 -13.19
C VAL A 52 -17.81 16.38 -12.28
N LEU A 53 -17.22 17.55 -12.55
CA LEU A 53 -16.10 18.09 -11.77
C LEU A 53 -16.57 18.25 -10.33
N ARG A 54 -16.17 17.36 -9.46
CA ARG A 54 -16.20 17.58 -8.02
C ARG A 54 -14.90 18.26 -7.63
N ASP A 55 -14.99 19.28 -6.76
CA ASP A 55 -13.82 19.95 -6.15
C ASP A 55 -13.07 19.01 -5.18
N VAL A 56 -12.74 17.80 -5.64
CA VAL A 56 -12.03 16.79 -4.85
C VAL A 56 -10.57 16.79 -5.31
N PRO A 57 -9.63 17.05 -4.40
CA PRO A 57 -8.21 17.01 -4.74
C PRO A 57 -7.73 15.55 -4.98
N ASN A 58 -6.96 15.32 -6.04
CA ASN A 58 -6.31 14.04 -6.37
C ASN A 58 -5.11 13.73 -5.45
N ILE A 59 -5.30 13.82 -4.14
CA ILE A 59 -4.22 13.63 -3.14
C ILE A 59 -4.51 12.47 -2.16
N GLY A 60 -5.60 11.74 -2.39
CA GLY A 60 -6.03 10.69 -1.48
C GLY A 60 -4.95 9.63 -1.22
N GLY A 61 -4.24 9.21 -2.26
CA GLY A 61 -3.15 8.25 -2.15
C GLY A 61 -2.01 8.69 -1.23
N LEU A 62 -1.74 10.01 -1.15
CA LEU A 62 -0.70 10.56 -0.26
C LEU A 62 -1.04 10.43 1.23
N ALA A 63 -2.31 10.24 1.57
CA ALA A 63 -2.73 10.15 2.97
C ALA A 63 -2.49 8.77 3.59
N PHE A 64 -2.50 7.69 2.82
CA PHE A 64 -2.37 6.34 3.36
C PHE A 64 -1.19 5.55 2.78
N ALA A 65 -0.83 5.72 1.50
CA ALA A 65 0.18 4.92 0.84
C ALA A 65 1.61 5.11 1.40
N PRO A 66 2.07 6.31 1.81
CA PRO A 66 3.41 6.46 2.36
C PRO A 66 3.66 5.67 3.65
N MET A 67 2.66 5.47 4.50
CA MET A 67 2.84 4.82 5.79
C MET A 67 3.37 3.38 5.67
N PRO A 68 2.70 2.45 4.96
CA PRO A 68 3.22 1.09 4.79
C PRO A 68 4.55 1.09 4.00
N LEU A 69 4.73 1.98 3.02
CA LEU A 69 5.96 2.05 2.24
C LEU A 69 7.16 2.50 3.08
N VAL A 70 6.98 3.51 3.93
CA VAL A 70 8.02 3.97 4.87
C VAL A 70 8.34 2.88 5.88
N ALA A 71 7.33 2.20 6.44
CA ALA A 71 7.54 1.10 7.39
C ALA A 71 8.38 -0.03 6.76
N LEU A 72 8.07 -0.42 5.51
CA LEU A 72 8.85 -1.40 4.75
C LEU A 72 10.27 -0.91 4.44
N GLY A 73 10.41 0.33 4.03
CA GLY A 73 11.71 0.95 3.75
C GLY A 73 12.61 1.00 5.00
N LEU A 74 12.04 1.33 6.15
CA LEU A 74 12.76 1.31 7.43
C LEU A 74 13.19 -0.12 7.81
N LEU A 75 12.32 -1.11 7.64
CA LEU A 75 12.69 -2.51 7.86
C LEU A 75 13.84 -2.95 6.96
N ALA A 76 13.85 -2.50 5.70
CA ALA A 76 14.89 -2.84 4.75
C ALA A 76 16.24 -2.16 5.06
N LEU A 77 16.22 -0.87 5.42
CA LEU A 77 17.42 -0.03 5.53
C LEU A 77 17.96 0.07 6.96
N ALA A 78 17.07 0.06 7.95
CA ALA A 78 17.39 0.27 9.35
C ALA A 78 16.64 -0.72 10.26
N PRO A 79 16.82 -2.04 10.09
CA PRO A 79 16.08 -3.06 10.83
C PRO A 79 16.22 -2.90 12.35
N GLU A 80 17.38 -2.49 12.84
CA GLU A 80 17.61 -2.24 14.27
C GLU A 80 16.66 -1.18 14.85
N LEU A 81 16.36 -0.13 14.08
CA LEU A 81 15.43 0.90 14.49
C LEU A 81 14.00 0.35 14.58
N VAL A 82 13.61 -0.48 13.61
CA VAL A 82 12.29 -1.14 13.60
C VAL A 82 12.17 -2.07 14.79
N LEU A 83 13.18 -2.94 15.01
CA LEU A 83 13.18 -3.91 16.11
C LEU A 83 13.07 -3.22 17.48
N ARG A 84 13.77 -2.10 17.69
CA ARG A 84 13.67 -1.32 18.94
C ARG A 84 12.30 -0.69 19.17
N SER A 85 11.56 -0.45 18.10
CA SER A 85 10.22 0.14 18.17
C SER A 85 9.09 -0.88 18.11
N LEU A 86 9.41 -2.17 17.90
CA LEU A 86 8.40 -3.23 17.89
C LEU A 86 7.80 -3.40 19.28
N PRO A 87 6.46 -3.47 19.37
CA PRO A 87 5.79 -3.88 20.58
C PRO A 87 6.20 -5.29 20.99
N SER A 88 6.19 -5.55 22.32
CA SER A 88 6.60 -6.83 22.91
C SER A 88 5.93 -8.04 22.24
N GLY A 89 4.66 -7.96 21.90
CA GLY A 89 3.93 -9.03 21.23
C GLY A 89 4.44 -9.40 19.82
N LEU A 90 5.22 -8.55 19.17
CA LEU A 90 5.85 -8.82 17.87
C LEU A 90 7.35 -9.17 17.97
N LEU A 91 7.99 -8.83 19.09
CA LEU A 91 9.42 -9.12 19.29
C LEU A 91 9.74 -10.62 19.25
N GLU A 92 8.84 -11.48 19.72
CA GLU A 92 8.98 -12.93 19.66
C GLU A 92 9.04 -13.47 18.22
N HIS A 93 8.61 -12.65 17.25
CA HIS A 93 8.54 -12.99 15.83
C HIS A 93 9.56 -12.22 14.98
N GLN A 94 10.55 -11.58 15.63
CA GLN A 94 11.52 -10.71 14.95
C GLN A 94 12.28 -11.41 13.82
N ASP A 95 12.66 -12.68 14.00
CA ASP A 95 13.42 -13.43 12.99
C ASP A 95 12.61 -13.59 11.70
N ARG A 96 11.33 -13.93 11.79
CA ARG A 96 10.42 -14.03 10.64
C ARG A 96 10.17 -12.67 9.97
N ILE A 97 10.14 -11.60 10.76
CA ILE A 97 10.01 -10.23 10.22
C ILE A 97 11.27 -9.86 9.44
N LEU A 98 12.45 -10.23 9.97
CA LEU A 98 13.74 -9.96 9.31
C LEU A 98 13.96 -10.80 8.05
N GLU A 99 13.46 -12.03 7.98
CA GLU A 99 13.47 -12.86 6.76
C GLU A 99 12.77 -12.13 5.60
N GLY A 100 11.71 -11.37 5.87
CA GLY A 100 10.98 -10.56 4.88
C GLY A 100 11.69 -9.27 4.44
N ARG A 101 12.91 -8.97 4.92
CA ARG A 101 13.61 -7.70 4.70
C ARG A 101 13.83 -7.38 3.22
N ALA A 102 14.24 -8.35 2.42
CA ALA A 102 14.46 -8.17 0.98
C ALA A 102 13.15 -7.84 0.26
N ALA A 103 12.08 -8.58 0.55
CA ALA A 103 10.74 -8.31 0.03
C ALA A 103 10.24 -6.94 0.46
N ALA A 104 10.46 -6.55 1.72
CA ALA A 104 10.12 -5.24 2.24
C ALA A 104 10.80 -4.11 1.46
N GLY A 105 12.10 -4.23 1.17
CA GLY A 105 12.85 -3.26 0.37
C GLY A 105 12.33 -3.15 -1.06
N ALA A 106 12.10 -4.29 -1.70
CA ALA A 106 11.59 -4.37 -3.06
C ALA A 106 10.20 -3.74 -3.19
N ILE A 107 9.27 -4.09 -2.28
CA ILE A 107 7.90 -3.56 -2.26
C ILE A 107 7.90 -2.06 -1.93
N SER A 108 8.74 -1.62 -0.98
CA SER A 108 8.88 -0.21 -0.64
C SER A 108 9.33 0.60 -1.84
N LEU A 109 10.42 0.21 -2.50
CA LEU A 109 10.95 0.93 -3.67
C LEU A 109 9.96 0.90 -4.84
N GLY A 110 9.41 -0.28 -5.17
CA GLY A 110 8.41 -0.43 -6.23
C GLY A 110 7.14 0.40 -5.96
N GLY A 111 6.68 0.39 -4.71
CA GLY A 111 5.53 1.18 -4.27
C GLY A 111 5.76 2.69 -4.35
N PHE A 112 6.95 3.18 -3.97
CA PHE A 112 7.31 4.59 -4.14
C PHE A 112 7.42 4.98 -5.62
N LEU A 113 7.92 4.10 -6.49
CA LEU A 113 7.93 4.34 -7.94
C LEU A 113 6.50 4.48 -8.49
N LEU A 114 5.58 3.60 -8.07
CA LEU A 114 4.18 3.67 -8.48
C LEU A 114 3.47 4.91 -7.90
N LEU A 115 3.76 5.27 -6.65
CA LEU A 115 3.23 6.48 -6.03
C LEU A 115 3.70 7.74 -6.76
N ALA A 116 4.99 7.83 -7.08
CA ALA A 116 5.55 8.93 -7.86
C ALA A 116 4.94 8.99 -9.28
N LEU A 117 4.75 7.83 -9.93
CA LEU A 117 4.07 7.73 -11.21
C LEU A 117 2.64 8.29 -11.14
N GLY A 118 1.87 7.91 -10.12
CA GLY A 118 0.50 8.41 -9.90
C GLY A 118 0.48 9.93 -9.74
N ILE A 119 1.35 10.48 -8.88
CA ILE A 119 1.45 11.94 -8.68
C ILE A 119 1.83 12.69 -9.97
N LEU A 120 2.70 12.10 -10.80
CA LEU A 120 3.10 12.69 -12.08
C LEU A 120 1.97 12.61 -13.11
N ASP A 121 1.26 11.49 -13.15
CA ASP A 121 0.11 11.28 -14.05
C ASP A 121 -1.05 12.23 -13.72
N ASP A 122 -1.32 12.45 -12.45
CA ASP A 122 -2.32 13.44 -11.99
C ASP A 122 -1.98 14.87 -12.41
N ARG A 123 -0.70 15.21 -12.49
CA ARG A 123 -0.25 16.55 -12.92
C ARG A 123 -0.15 16.69 -14.43
N ARG A 124 0.20 15.65 -15.13
CA ARG A 124 0.37 15.61 -16.59
C ARG A 124 0.02 14.23 -17.07
N ALA A 125 -1.04 14.10 -17.85
CA ALA A 125 -1.43 12.81 -18.41
C ALA A 125 -0.24 12.14 -19.12
N LEU A 126 0.24 11.04 -18.56
CA LEU A 126 1.38 10.30 -19.09
C LEU A 126 0.93 9.31 -20.18
N PRO A 127 1.74 9.09 -21.22
CA PRO A 127 1.48 8.02 -22.20
C PRO A 127 1.40 6.65 -21.53
N ALA A 128 0.49 5.79 -21.99
CA ALA A 128 0.31 4.44 -21.45
C ALA A 128 1.61 3.61 -21.46
N SER A 129 2.47 3.82 -22.44
CA SER A 129 3.78 3.16 -22.54
C SER A 129 4.70 3.48 -21.35
N ILE A 130 4.75 4.73 -20.91
CA ILE A 130 5.55 5.13 -19.74
C ILE A 130 4.98 4.48 -18.47
N LYS A 131 3.64 4.50 -18.31
CA LYS A 131 2.97 3.85 -17.18
C LYS A 131 3.32 2.36 -17.13
N LEU A 132 3.19 1.67 -18.23
CA LEU A 132 3.53 0.24 -18.32
C LEU A 132 5.00 -0.05 -18.00
N VAL A 133 5.94 0.74 -18.51
CA VAL A 133 7.37 0.57 -18.21
C VAL A 133 7.62 0.68 -16.70
N VAL A 134 7.09 1.71 -16.04
CA VAL A 134 7.28 1.88 -14.59
C VAL A 134 6.60 0.76 -13.80
N GLN A 135 5.42 0.31 -14.22
CA GLN A 135 4.73 -0.83 -13.59
C GLN A 135 5.54 -2.12 -13.73
N PHE A 136 6.11 -2.40 -14.92
CA PHE A 136 7.00 -3.55 -15.11
C PHE A 136 8.29 -3.45 -14.28
N LEU A 137 8.86 -2.26 -14.13
CA LEU A 137 10.02 -2.04 -13.23
C LEU A 137 9.66 -2.34 -11.78
N ALA A 138 8.51 -1.85 -11.30
CA ALA A 138 8.05 -2.13 -9.94
C ALA A 138 7.76 -3.63 -9.74
N ALA A 139 7.14 -4.28 -10.73
CA ALA A 139 6.92 -5.73 -10.70
C ALA A 139 8.25 -6.52 -10.72
N ALA A 140 9.22 -6.09 -11.52
CA ALA A 140 10.55 -6.70 -11.56
C ALA A 140 11.28 -6.61 -10.22
N LEU A 141 11.21 -5.47 -9.53
CA LEU A 141 11.73 -5.33 -8.16
C LEU A 141 11.07 -6.34 -7.22
N ALA A 142 9.75 -6.48 -7.25
CA ALA A 142 9.03 -7.42 -6.40
C ALA A 142 9.42 -8.89 -6.70
N VAL A 143 9.55 -9.25 -7.98
CA VAL A 143 9.85 -10.63 -8.40
C VAL A 143 11.32 -10.98 -8.19
N PHE A 144 12.25 -10.17 -8.71
CA PHE A 144 13.67 -10.54 -8.74
C PHE A 144 14.42 -10.21 -7.44
N TRP A 145 14.04 -9.14 -6.76
CA TRP A 145 14.64 -8.78 -5.49
C TRP A 145 13.80 -9.23 -4.30
N GLY A 146 12.47 -9.05 -4.39
CA GLY A 146 11.54 -9.39 -3.32
C GLY A 146 11.19 -10.88 -3.24
N GLY A 147 11.47 -11.67 -4.28
CA GLY A 147 11.12 -13.08 -4.34
C GLY A 147 9.61 -13.35 -4.51
N ALA A 148 8.84 -12.33 -4.94
CA ALA A 148 7.41 -12.52 -5.16
C ALA A 148 7.18 -13.45 -6.35
N SER A 149 6.50 -14.57 -6.13
CA SER A 149 6.27 -15.58 -7.14
C SER A 149 4.89 -16.20 -7.05
N VAL A 150 4.32 -16.51 -8.19
CA VAL A 150 3.08 -17.28 -8.34
C VAL A 150 3.32 -18.46 -9.28
N LEU A 151 2.53 -19.52 -9.14
CA LEU A 151 2.61 -20.72 -9.97
C LEU A 151 4.02 -21.39 -9.98
N GLU A 152 4.70 -21.42 -8.85
CA GLU A 152 6.04 -22.00 -8.71
C GLU A 152 6.12 -23.46 -9.22
N PHE A 153 5.02 -24.22 -9.08
CA PHE A 153 4.91 -25.59 -9.56
C PHE A 153 5.01 -25.73 -11.09
N ALA A 154 4.80 -24.63 -11.85
CA ALA A 154 4.89 -24.63 -13.31
C ALA A 154 6.32 -24.42 -13.84
N GLY A 155 7.29 -24.28 -12.94
CA GLY A 155 8.70 -24.05 -13.23
C GLY A 155 9.12 -22.58 -13.23
N PRO A 156 10.43 -22.30 -13.05
CA PRO A 156 10.93 -20.95 -12.76
C PRO A 156 10.59 -19.91 -13.84
N SER A 157 10.75 -20.26 -15.11
CA SER A 157 10.50 -19.32 -16.21
C SER A 157 9.04 -18.93 -16.32
N VAL A 158 8.13 -19.90 -16.16
CA VAL A 158 6.68 -19.66 -16.19
C VAL A 158 6.29 -18.82 -14.97
N SER A 159 6.77 -19.17 -13.78
CA SER A 159 6.51 -18.43 -12.54
C SER A 159 6.91 -16.96 -12.67
N VAL A 160 8.11 -16.66 -13.15
CA VAL A 160 8.59 -15.28 -13.34
C VAL A 160 7.69 -14.49 -14.29
N VAL A 161 7.42 -15.05 -15.47
CA VAL A 161 6.58 -14.35 -16.49
C VAL A 161 5.17 -14.10 -15.95
N VAL A 162 4.56 -15.12 -15.36
CA VAL A 162 3.19 -14.99 -14.81
C VAL A 162 3.17 -14.00 -13.64
N SER A 163 4.18 -14.00 -12.75
CA SER A 163 4.26 -13.06 -11.64
C SER A 163 4.35 -11.61 -12.11
N LEU A 164 5.20 -11.32 -13.09
CA LEU A 164 5.32 -9.98 -13.68
C LEU A 164 3.99 -9.52 -14.29
N LEU A 165 3.39 -10.37 -15.14
CA LEU A 165 2.12 -10.04 -15.78
C LEU A 165 0.99 -9.89 -14.77
N TRP A 166 0.95 -10.73 -13.74
CA TRP A 166 -0.06 -10.68 -12.67
C TRP A 166 0.01 -9.36 -11.91
N ILE A 167 1.20 -8.95 -11.46
CA ILE A 167 1.37 -7.70 -10.70
C ILE A 167 0.94 -6.50 -11.57
N VAL A 168 1.37 -6.45 -12.83
CA VAL A 168 0.98 -5.37 -13.75
C VAL A 168 -0.51 -5.39 -14.04
N ALA A 169 -1.10 -6.56 -14.27
CA ALA A 169 -2.53 -6.70 -14.54
C ALA A 169 -3.38 -6.24 -13.35
N VAL A 170 -3.04 -6.67 -12.12
CA VAL A 170 -3.75 -6.24 -10.90
C VAL A 170 -3.60 -4.74 -10.66
N THR A 171 -2.40 -4.17 -10.87
CA THR A 171 -2.17 -2.73 -10.75
C THR A 171 -3.07 -1.95 -11.70
N ASN A 172 -3.17 -2.36 -12.98
CA ASN A 172 -4.04 -1.71 -13.95
C ASN A 172 -5.53 -1.95 -13.66
N ALA A 173 -5.92 -3.14 -13.19
CA ALA A 173 -7.29 -3.44 -12.82
C ALA A 173 -7.78 -2.53 -11.68
N ILE A 174 -6.97 -2.34 -10.64
CA ILE A 174 -7.30 -1.44 -9.53
C ILE A 174 -7.39 0.01 -10.03
N ASN A 175 -6.47 0.45 -10.87
CA ASN A 175 -6.53 1.79 -11.46
C ASN A 175 -7.79 1.99 -12.32
N PHE A 176 -8.22 0.95 -13.05
CA PHE A 176 -9.45 1.00 -13.86
C PHE A 176 -10.72 1.05 -12.99
N ILE A 177 -10.73 0.36 -11.85
CA ILE A 177 -11.87 0.35 -10.91
C ILE A 177 -12.00 1.68 -10.17
N ASP A 178 -10.93 2.46 -10.07
CA ASP A 178 -10.91 3.77 -9.38
C ASP A 178 -11.66 4.88 -10.14
N ASN A 179 -12.77 4.51 -10.78
CA ASN A 179 -13.67 5.43 -11.46
C ASN A 179 -14.91 5.81 -10.62
N MET A 180 -15.07 5.23 -9.44
CA MET A 180 -16.22 5.44 -8.55
C MET A 180 -15.72 5.78 -7.15
N ASP A 181 -16.37 6.78 -6.53
CA ASP A 181 -16.06 7.23 -5.17
C ASP A 181 -16.02 6.05 -4.19
N GLY A 182 -14.91 5.88 -3.49
CA GLY A 182 -14.72 4.84 -2.47
C GLY A 182 -14.56 3.40 -2.96
N LEU A 183 -14.76 3.10 -4.25
CA LEU A 183 -14.77 1.72 -4.73
C LEU A 183 -13.38 1.07 -4.62
N ALA A 184 -12.34 1.71 -5.17
CA ALA A 184 -10.98 1.18 -5.10
C ALA A 184 -10.45 1.14 -3.66
N GLY A 185 -10.71 2.19 -2.87
CA GLY A 185 -10.36 2.25 -1.45
C GLY A 185 -11.09 1.19 -0.64
N GLY A 186 -12.37 0.97 -0.89
CA GLY A 186 -13.19 -0.06 -0.24
C GLY A 186 -12.72 -1.48 -0.59
N LEU A 187 -12.45 -1.75 -1.86
CA LEU A 187 -11.89 -3.03 -2.31
C LEU A 187 -10.52 -3.28 -1.68
N GLY A 188 -9.65 -2.26 -1.67
CA GLY A 188 -8.34 -2.33 -1.01
C GLY A 188 -8.46 -2.62 0.50
N PHE A 189 -9.43 -2.01 1.18
CA PHE A 189 -9.70 -2.29 2.59
C PHE A 189 -10.14 -3.75 2.81
N VAL A 190 -11.10 -4.24 2.02
CA VAL A 190 -11.57 -5.64 2.12
C VAL A 190 -10.43 -6.61 1.84
N ALA A 191 -9.59 -6.33 0.82
CA ALA A 191 -8.43 -7.15 0.52
C ALA A 191 -7.41 -7.13 1.68
N ALA A 192 -7.11 -5.95 2.25
CA ALA A 192 -6.21 -5.83 3.40
C ALA A 192 -6.72 -6.64 4.60
N MET A 193 -8.03 -6.60 4.89
CA MET A 193 -8.64 -7.41 5.95
C MET A 193 -8.52 -8.90 5.68
N ALA A 194 -8.84 -9.34 4.46
CA ALA A 194 -8.78 -10.76 4.09
C ALA A 194 -7.35 -11.32 4.17
N PHE A 195 -6.39 -10.62 3.57
CA PHE A 195 -4.98 -11.02 3.62
C PHE A 195 -4.40 -10.89 5.03
N GLY A 196 -4.79 -9.87 5.79
CA GLY A 196 -4.39 -9.71 7.19
C GLY A 196 -4.85 -10.87 8.06
N CYS A 197 -6.10 -11.27 7.95
CA CYS A 197 -6.63 -12.44 8.65
C CYS A 197 -5.91 -13.73 8.25
N ALA A 198 -5.72 -13.95 6.95
CA ALA A 198 -4.97 -15.11 6.46
C ALA A 198 -3.53 -15.12 6.98
N ALA A 199 -2.87 -13.96 7.01
CA ALA A 199 -1.51 -13.81 7.51
C ALA A 199 -1.39 -14.12 9.00
N VAL A 200 -2.34 -13.67 9.82
CA VAL A 200 -2.40 -14.01 11.26
C VAL A 200 -2.53 -15.52 11.46
N LEU A 201 -3.44 -16.16 10.73
CA LEU A 201 -3.67 -17.61 10.81
C LEU A 201 -2.42 -18.42 10.41
N ASN A 202 -1.58 -17.88 9.53
CA ASN A 202 -0.35 -18.51 9.07
C ASN A 202 0.91 -17.97 9.77
N SER A 203 0.78 -17.19 10.84
CA SER A 203 1.90 -16.56 11.57
C SER A 203 2.82 -15.71 10.70
N GLN A 204 2.29 -15.11 9.65
CA GLN A 204 3.01 -14.20 8.73
C GLN A 204 2.91 -12.75 9.25
N TRP A 205 3.61 -12.47 10.34
CA TRP A 205 3.44 -11.22 11.10
C TRP A 205 3.83 -9.96 10.34
N LEU A 206 4.80 -10.03 9.42
CA LEU A 206 5.12 -8.90 8.54
C LEU A 206 3.92 -8.53 7.66
N VAL A 207 3.32 -9.52 7.01
CA VAL A 207 2.15 -9.31 6.13
C VAL A 207 0.95 -8.82 6.95
N ALA A 208 0.71 -9.40 8.13
CA ALA A 208 -0.36 -8.98 9.03
C ALA A 208 -0.19 -7.52 9.48
N THR A 209 1.03 -7.11 9.83
CA THR A 209 1.36 -5.74 10.22
C THR A 209 1.10 -4.75 9.06
N LEU A 210 1.55 -5.08 7.85
CA LEU A 210 1.33 -4.25 6.67
C LEU A 210 -0.15 -4.14 6.32
N ALA A 211 -0.88 -5.25 6.38
CA ALA A 211 -2.32 -5.28 6.16
C ALA A 211 -3.07 -4.42 7.18
N ALA A 212 -2.66 -4.44 8.46
CA ALA A 212 -3.22 -3.59 9.50
C ALA A 212 -2.97 -2.09 9.23
N ILE A 213 -1.73 -1.72 8.90
CA ILE A 213 -1.37 -0.33 8.57
C ILE A 213 -2.12 0.14 7.32
N LEU A 214 -2.14 -0.65 6.26
CA LEU A 214 -2.82 -0.31 5.02
C LEU A 214 -4.34 -0.23 5.22
N GLY A 215 -4.94 -1.23 5.87
CA GLY A 215 -6.38 -1.28 6.13
C GLY A 215 -6.84 -0.11 6.99
N GLY A 216 -6.11 0.21 8.06
CA GLY A 216 -6.38 1.37 8.90
C GLY A 216 -6.28 2.68 8.12
N GLY A 217 -5.20 2.85 7.34
CA GLY A 217 -5.01 4.03 6.49
C GLY A 217 -6.13 4.21 5.46
N LEU A 218 -6.58 3.12 4.83
CA LEU A 218 -7.70 3.12 3.88
C LEU A 218 -9.03 3.46 4.56
N LEU A 219 -9.29 2.98 5.78
CA LEU A 219 -10.48 3.39 6.54
C LEU A 219 -10.49 4.89 6.81
N GLY A 220 -9.35 5.45 7.22
CA GLY A 220 -9.20 6.90 7.37
C GLY A 220 -9.46 7.66 6.08
N PHE A 221 -8.95 7.15 4.95
CA PHE A 221 -9.17 7.71 3.62
C PHE A 221 -10.63 7.67 3.19
N LEU A 222 -11.32 6.53 3.35
CA LEU A 222 -12.71 6.33 2.93
C LEU A 222 -13.70 7.28 3.62
N ARG A 223 -13.33 7.90 4.74
CA ARG A 223 -14.17 8.93 5.39
C ARG A 223 -14.35 10.17 4.53
N TRP A 224 -13.40 10.43 3.61
CA TRP A 224 -13.35 11.64 2.78
C TRP A 224 -13.54 11.37 1.28
N ASN A 225 -13.56 10.10 0.87
CA ASN A 225 -13.66 9.68 -0.52
C ASN A 225 -15.10 9.31 -0.90
#